data_306bb2bd049b75120080dcb703b1ebef
#
_entry.id   306bb2bd049b75120080dcb703b1ebef
#
_cell.length_a   1.000
_cell.length_b   1.000
_cell.length_c   1.000
_cell.angle_alpha   90.00
_cell.angle_beta   90.00
_cell.angle_gamma   90.00
#
_symmetry.space_group_name_H-M   'P 1'
#
loop_
_entity.id
_entity.type
_entity.pdbx_description
1 polymer ?
#
loop_
_entity_poly.entity_id
_entity_poly.type
_entity_poly.pdbx_seq_one_letter_code
_entity_poly.pdbx_strand_id
1 'polypeptide(L)'
;MLKPLSVSRRAACSVIVGLSILTCAVTANAQQKKIRIAFGDVLSTETVSMVIALERAKEKGVDYEITFLSKEELAIQAVINGQADLGVGTPYAVIQKSKAPLRILFQGTRLVFFPVVDKQYKSWKDLNGQPFTFHARGTGTEAIGNIIAKREGIQFGDRSYVPGSENRIIAMMKGQIKASIIDLANKNTLMEKAGDRFHVLPGVSSPASDETLFGNVDWIKANEKQVDIIVTEFARLWAEMAADPSVIERERVKRNLMADQPKEVLTKVTSFYTTSTKEGIFAPGGGGADVAKSDFEFYVEAGQLQGPAASLKVDDFWYLGPLERARKAIGK
;
A
#
# COMPACT_ATOMS: atom_id res chain seq x y z
N MET A 1 70.33 13.53 -64.80
CA MET A 1 71.38 14.56 -64.47
C MET A 1 71.23 14.90 -62.98
N LEU A 2 72.40 14.76 -62.34
CA LEU A 2 72.80 15.37 -61.05
C LEU A 2 72.02 15.01 -59.83
N LYS A 3 72.52 14.14 -59.04
CA LYS A 3 73.56 14.02 -57.99
C LYS A 3 73.17 14.54 -56.63
N PRO A 4 73.55 13.82 -55.60
CA PRO A 4 73.07 13.93 -54.19
C PRO A 4 74.12 14.73 -53.36
N LEU A 5 73.75 15.14 -52.19
CA LEU A 5 74.64 15.48 -51.05
C LEU A 5 73.90 15.26 -49.77
N SER A 6 74.28 14.33 -49.02
CA SER A 6 75.27 14.06 -47.95
C SER A 6 74.95 14.73 -46.60
N VAL A 7 74.66 13.89 -45.73
CA VAL A 7 75.16 13.65 -44.34
C VAL A 7 75.41 14.92 -43.45
N SER A 8 74.77 14.90 -42.29
CA SER A 8 75.52 15.04 -41.04
C SER A 8 74.78 14.53 -39.84
N ARG A 9 75.44 13.64 -39.14
CA ARG A 9 75.11 13.14 -37.77
C ARG A 9 75.42 14.26 -36.77
N ARG A 10 74.64 14.41 -35.78
CA ARG A 10 75.01 14.62 -34.37
C ARG A 10 73.76 14.96 -33.58
N ALA A 11 73.54 14.27 -32.62
CA ALA A 11 73.67 14.20 -31.19
C ALA A 11 72.37 13.94 -30.47
N ALA A 12 72.38 12.90 -29.75
CA ALA A 12 71.35 12.48 -28.79
C ALA A 12 71.16 13.55 -27.70
N CYS A 13 69.90 13.85 -27.42
CA CYS A 13 69.48 14.27 -26.05
C CYS A 13 68.19 13.59 -25.70
N SER A 14 68.32 12.61 -24.82
CA SER A 14 67.21 11.91 -24.19
C SER A 14 66.47 12.88 -23.29
N VAL A 15 65.24 13.22 -23.63
CA VAL A 15 64.30 13.86 -22.70
C VAL A 15 63.22 12.84 -22.40
N ILE A 16 63.36 12.19 -21.25
CA ILE A 16 62.30 11.36 -20.65
C ILE A 16 61.27 12.34 -20.12
N VAL A 17 60.18 12.51 -20.90
CA VAL A 17 58.95 13.16 -20.41
C VAL A 17 58.14 12.09 -19.69
N GLY A 18 58.20 12.12 -18.36
CA GLY A 18 57.35 11.31 -17.52
C GLY A 18 55.88 11.72 -17.68
N LEU A 19 55.13 10.91 -18.42
CA LEU A 19 53.69 11.05 -18.57
C LEU A 19 53.04 10.54 -17.28
N SER A 20 52.89 11.42 -16.28
CA SER A 20 52.06 11.17 -15.10
C SER A 20 50.63 11.09 -15.55
N ILE A 21 50.13 9.86 -15.75
CA ILE A 21 48.70 9.58 -15.94
C ILE A 21 48.04 9.81 -14.58
N LEU A 22 47.50 11.02 -14.38
CA LEU A 22 46.52 11.30 -13.32
C LEU A 22 45.26 10.53 -13.69
N THR A 23 45.10 9.31 -13.15
CA THR A 23 43.85 8.62 -13.14
C THR A 23 42.92 9.39 -12.20
N CYS A 24 42.17 10.37 -12.73
CA CYS A 24 40.97 10.86 -12.10
C CYS A 24 40.02 9.70 -12.02
N ALA A 25 39.97 9.06 -10.86
CA ALA A 25 38.86 8.19 -10.49
C ALA A 25 37.61 9.07 -10.47
N VAL A 26 36.92 9.18 -11.61
CA VAL A 26 35.57 9.66 -11.67
C VAL A 26 34.78 8.62 -10.91
N THR A 27 34.57 8.85 -9.63
CA THR A 27 33.50 8.19 -8.89
C THR A 27 32.23 8.60 -9.59
N ALA A 28 31.78 7.79 -10.56
CA ALA A 28 30.45 7.87 -11.07
C ALA A 28 29.56 7.62 -9.86
N ASN A 29 29.06 8.70 -9.26
CA ASN A 29 27.89 8.64 -8.42
C ASN A 29 26.79 8.11 -9.34
N ALA A 30 26.65 6.80 -9.39
CA ALA A 30 25.49 6.18 -10.00
C ALA A 30 24.29 6.78 -9.24
N GLN A 31 23.64 7.76 -9.84
CA GLN A 31 22.46 8.39 -9.29
C GLN A 31 21.50 7.24 -8.96
N GLN A 32 21.30 7.00 -7.68
CA GLN A 32 20.47 5.90 -7.22
C GLN A 32 19.10 6.07 -7.88
N LYS A 33 18.71 5.09 -8.69
CA LYS A 33 17.44 5.13 -9.40
C LYS A 33 16.32 5.24 -8.40
N LYS A 34 15.43 6.21 -8.59
CA LYS A 34 14.24 6.38 -7.73
C LYS A 34 13.41 5.11 -7.69
N ILE A 35 12.97 4.76 -6.50
CA ILE A 35 12.02 3.66 -6.29
C ILE A 35 10.65 4.15 -6.75
N ARG A 36 10.05 3.47 -7.71
CA ARG A 36 8.73 3.78 -8.23
C ARG A 36 7.68 3.05 -7.41
N ILE A 37 6.76 3.78 -6.83
CA ILE A 37 5.71 3.23 -5.96
C ILE A 37 4.35 3.50 -6.60
N ALA A 38 3.62 2.45 -6.93
CA ALA A 38 2.25 2.50 -7.40
C ALA A 38 1.29 2.42 -6.20
N PHE A 39 0.52 3.47 -5.97
CA PHE A 39 -0.43 3.52 -4.87
C PHE A 39 -1.84 3.24 -5.39
N GLY A 40 -2.49 2.20 -4.87
CA GLY A 40 -3.81 1.74 -5.32
C GLY A 40 -4.98 2.60 -4.86
N ASP A 41 -4.71 3.67 -4.15
CA ASP A 41 -5.69 4.63 -3.66
C ASP A 41 -5.16 6.07 -3.87
N VAL A 42 -5.90 7.07 -3.41
CA VAL A 42 -5.53 8.48 -3.42
C VAL A 42 -4.86 8.88 -2.10
N LEU A 43 -4.16 10.01 -2.11
CA LEU A 43 -3.68 10.61 -0.85
C LEU A 43 -4.87 11.16 -0.05
N SER A 44 -5.13 10.55 1.09
CA SER A 44 -6.26 10.85 1.97
C SER A 44 -5.85 10.80 3.44
N THR A 45 -6.78 11.09 4.34
CA THR A 45 -6.56 10.92 5.78
C THR A 45 -6.18 9.47 6.13
N GLU A 46 -6.71 8.49 5.41
CA GLU A 46 -6.43 7.06 5.66
C GLU A 46 -5.01 6.67 5.22
N THR A 47 -4.57 7.18 4.08
CA THR A 47 -3.33 6.74 3.43
C THR A 47 -2.10 7.60 3.77
N VAL A 48 -2.29 8.78 4.37
CA VAL A 48 -1.19 9.72 4.66
C VAL A 48 -0.12 9.14 5.57
N SER A 49 -0.46 8.21 6.48
CA SER A 49 0.55 7.53 7.32
C SER A 49 1.58 6.76 6.50
N MET A 50 1.16 6.12 5.41
CA MET A 50 2.08 5.41 4.53
C MET A 50 3.03 6.37 3.80
N VAL A 51 2.50 7.52 3.35
CA VAL A 51 3.33 8.55 2.71
C VAL A 51 4.32 9.15 3.72
N ILE A 52 3.90 9.37 4.97
CA ILE A 52 4.81 9.82 6.04
C ILE A 52 5.94 8.82 6.27
N ALA A 53 5.66 7.52 6.29
CA ALA A 53 6.70 6.49 6.44
C ALA A 53 7.69 6.52 5.27
N LEU A 54 7.23 6.73 4.05
CA LEU A 54 8.08 6.91 2.87
C LEU A 54 8.92 8.19 2.94
N GLU A 55 8.35 9.32 3.38
CA GLU A 55 9.10 10.55 3.60
C GLU A 55 10.18 10.39 4.68
N ARG A 56 9.91 9.62 5.74
CA ARG A 56 10.94 9.27 6.74
C ARG A 56 12.04 8.39 6.13
N ALA A 57 11.70 7.44 5.26
CA ALA A 57 12.68 6.64 4.53
C ALA A 57 13.53 7.51 3.60
N LYS A 58 12.95 8.54 2.99
CA LYS A 58 13.67 9.53 2.17
C LYS A 58 14.70 10.31 2.99
N GLU A 59 14.37 10.70 4.22
CA GLU A 59 15.32 11.32 5.16
C GLU A 59 16.50 10.37 5.52
N LYS A 60 16.36 9.05 5.27
CA LYS A 60 17.39 8.02 5.43
C LYS A 60 18.11 7.66 4.11
N GLY A 61 17.90 8.42 3.06
CA GLY A 61 18.59 8.27 1.79
C GLY A 61 17.90 7.37 0.76
N VAL A 62 16.62 7.04 0.96
CA VAL A 62 15.81 6.32 -0.03
C VAL A 62 15.11 7.33 -0.93
N ASP A 63 15.54 7.47 -2.18
CA ASP A 63 14.83 8.31 -3.16
C ASP A 63 13.68 7.52 -3.80
N TYR A 64 12.50 8.13 -3.89
CA TYR A 64 11.30 7.50 -4.44
C TYR A 64 10.41 8.49 -5.17
N GLU A 65 9.48 7.93 -5.95
CA GLU A 65 8.35 8.65 -6.54
C GLU A 65 7.07 7.84 -6.39
N ILE A 66 5.94 8.50 -6.16
CA ILE A 66 4.63 7.86 -6.02
C ILE A 66 3.75 8.24 -7.22
N THR A 67 3.06 7.22 -7.75
CA THR A 67 1.94 7.40 -8.67
C THR A 67 0.66 6.91 -8.00
N PHE A 68 -0.27 7.82 -7.73
CA PHE A 68 -1.59 7.49 -7.21
C PHE A 68 -2.51 7.06 -8.36
N LEU A 69 -2.96 5.81 -8.34
CA LEU A 69 -3.72 5.20 -9.44
C LEU A 69 -5.21 5.06 -9.13
N SER A 70 -5.62 5.34 -7.90
CA SER A 70 -7.02 5.28 -7.43
C SER A 70 -7.73 3.93 -7.64
N LYS A 71 -6.97 2.87 -7.96
CA LYS A 71 -7.45 1.50 -8.15
C LYS A 71 -6.33 0.51 -7.84
N GLU A 72 -6.58 -0.41 -6.92
CA GLU A 72 -5.61 -1.42 -6.50
C GLU A 72 -5.15 -2.31 -7.66
N GLU A 73 -6.06 -2.69 -8.57
CA GLU A 73 -5.70 -3.52 -9.70
C GLU A 73 -4.66 -2.86 -10.62
N LEU A 74 -4.73 -1.53 -10.77
CA LEU A 74 -3.75 -0.79 -11.57
C LEU A 74 -2.39 -0.74 -10.88
N ALA A 75 -2.36 -0.57 -9.56
CA ALA A 75 -1.13 -0.61 -8.79
C ALA A 75 -0.46 -1.99 -8.85
N ILE A 76 -1.25 -3.06 -8.69
CA ILE A 76 -0.78 -4.43 -8.81
C ILE A 76 -0.21 -4.70 -10.21
N GLN A 77 -0.94 -4.30 -11.26
CA GLN A 77 -0.48 -4.46 -12.64
C GLN A 77 0.77 -3.64 -12.95
N ALA A 78 0.90 -2.43 -12.41
CA ALA A 78 2.09 -1.61 -12.58
C ALA A 78 3.35 -2.31 -12.03
N VAL A 79 3.25 -3.00 -10.88
CA VAL A 79 4.37 -3.76 -10.30
C VAL A 79 4.65 -5.03 -11.12
N ILE A 80 3.62 -5.77 -11.55
CA ILE A 80 3.79 -6.97 -12.41
C ILE A 80 4.51 -6.61 -13.70
N ASN A 81 4.13 -5.51 -14.33
CA ASN A 81 4.68 -5.07 -15.61
C ASN A 81 6.02 -4.32 -15.49
N GLY A 82 6.59 -4.18 -14.29
CA GLY A 82 7.84 -3.46 -14.04
C GLY A 82 7.73 -1.94 -14.26
N GLN A 83 6.52 -1.39 -14.28
CA GLN A 83 6.26 0.06 -14.32
C GLN A 83 6.43 0.69 -12.94
N ALA A 84 6.21 -0.08 -11.87
CA ALA A 84 6.53 0.25 -10.50
C ALA A 84 7.37 -0.87 -9.86
N ASP A 85 8.09 -0.54 -8.81
CA ASP A 85 8.97 -1.44 -8.07
C ASP A 85 8.27 -1.98 -6.82
N LEU A 86 7.51 -1.10 -6.16
CA LEU A 86 6.65 -1.39 -5.03
C LEU A 86 5.21 -0.96 -5.32
N GLY A 87 4.26 -1.51 -4.59
CA GLY A 87 2.86 -1.16 -4.67
C GLY A 87 2.19 -1.12 -3.30
N VAL A 88 1.06 -0.41 -3.22
CA VAL A 88 0.15 -0.43 -2.07
C VAL A 88 -1.21 -0.93 -2.54
N GLY A 89 -1.78 -1.89 -1.81
CA GLY A 89 -3.05 -2.54 -2.10
C GLY A 89 -3.08 -3.98 -1.59
N THR A 90 -4.03 -4.79 -2.07
CA THR A 90 -4.33 -6.15 -1.59
C THR A 90 -4.05 -7.21 -2.66
N PRO A 91 -2.81 -7.70 -2.86
CA PRO A 91 -2.42 -8.52 -4.02
C PRO A 91 -2.74 -10.02 -3.90
N TYR A 92 -3.34 -10.53 -2.81
CA TYR A 92 -3.49 -11.95 -2.51
C TYR A 92 -4.07 -12.78 -3.67
N ALA A 93 -5.23 -12.36 -4.19
CA ALA A 93 -5.91 -13.07 -5.27
C ALA A 93 -5.05 -13.13 -6.55
N VAL A 94 -4.34 -12.05 -6.85
CA VAL A 94 -3.50 -11.95 -8.04
C VAL A 94 -2.23 -12.81 -7.89
N ILE A 95 -1.59 -12.80 -6.72
CA ILE A 95 -0.43 -13.65 -6.43
C ILE A 95 -0.77 -15.12 -6.71
N GLN A 96 -1.87 -15.62 -6.17
CA GLN A 96 -2.25 -17.01 -6.35
C GLN A 96 -2.68 -17.32 -7.79
N LYS A 97 -3.56 -16.51 -8.36
CA LYS A 97 -4.19 -16.78 -9.65
C LYS A 97 -3.21 -16.68 -10.82
N SER A 98 -2.35 -15.67 -10.83
CA SER A 98 -1.41 -15.42 -11.92
C SER A 98 0.01 -15.94 -11.64
N LYS A 99 0.26 -16.46 -10.42
CA LYS A 99 1.60 -16.79 -9.93
C LYS A 99 2.59 -15.64 -10.09
N ALA A 100 2.08 -14.41 -9.94
CA ALA A 100 2.88 -13.21 -10.06
C ALA A 100 4.02 -13.22 -9.02
N PRO A 101 5.24 -12.79 -9.39
CA PRO A 101 6.38 -12.73 -8.48
C PRO A 101 6.27 -11.57 -7.50
N LEU A 102 5.09 -11.39 -6.90
CA LEU A 102 4.82 -10.37 -5.90
C LEU A 102 4.94 -10.95 -4.49
N ARG A 103 5.44 -10.15 -3.56
CA ARG A 103 5.45 -10.50 -2.14
C ARG A 103 5.06 -9.28 -1.30
N ILE A 104 4.25 -9.54 -0.29
CA ILE A 104 3.87 -8.57 0.73
C ILE A 104 5.04 -8.39 1.69
N LEU A 105 5.30 -7.15 2.08
CA LEU A 105 6.38 -6.74 2.96
C LEU A 105 5.87 -6.23 4.30
N PHE A 106 4.67 -5.61 4.30
CA PHE A 106 4.13 -4.94 5.46
C PHE A 106 2.59 -4.86 5.38
N GLN A 107 1.90 -5.13 6.49
CA GLN A 107 0.48 -4.86 6.67
C GLN A 107 0.29 -3.39 7.09
N GLY A 108 -0.26 -2.58 6.22
CA GLY A 108 -0.57 -1.19 6.51
C GLY A 108 -1.83 -1.07 7.37
N THR A 109 -2.93 -1.62 6.89
CA THR A 109 -4.21 -1.62 7.58
C THR A 109 -4.83 -3.01 7.63
N ARG A 110 -5.84 -3.15 8.50
CA ARG A 110 -6.72 -4.31 8.59
C ARG A 110 -8.09 -3.99 8.00
N LEU A 111 -8.77 -5.00 7.52
CA LEU A 111 -10.12 -4.94 6.99
C LEU A 111 -11.14 -4.63 8.10
N VAL A 112 -11.29 -3.37 8.44
CA VAL A 112 -12.32 -2.86 9.35
C VAL A 112 -13.23 -1.94 8.57
N PHE A 113 -14.24 -2.53 7.94
CA PHE A 113 -15.22 -1.84 7.12
C PHE A 113 -16.64 -2.08 7.61
N PHE A 114 -17.51 -1.14 7.33
CA PHE A 114 -18.87 -1.10 7.83
C PHE A 114 -19.87 -1.23 6.68
N PRO A 115 -20.75 -2.26 6.72
CA PRO A 115 -21.86 -2.35 5.81
C PRO A 115 -22.88 -1.27 6.14
N VAL A 116 -23.04 -0.30 5.26
CA VAL A 116 -24.03 0.78 5.41
C VAL A 116 -25.10 0.63 4.36
N VAL A 117 -26.36 0.68 4.81
CA VAL A 117 -27.52 0.47 3.96
C VAL A 117 -28.59 1.51 4.21
N ASP A 118 -29.44 1.73 3.20
CA ASP A 118 -30.64 2.54 3.33
C ASP A 118 -31.56 1.94 4.39
N LYS A 119 -32.24 2.78 5.20
CA LYS A 119 -33.13 2.35 6.30
C LYS A 119 -34.32 1.49 5.86
N GLN A 120 -34.60 1.38 4.57
CA GLN A 120 -35.60 0.42 4.07
C GLN A 120 -35.18 -1.03 4.31
N TYR A 121 -33.87 -1.33 4.31
CA TYR A 121 -33.32 -2.66 4.56
C TYR A 121 -33.06 -2.82 6.06
N LYS A 122 -33.79 -3.70 6.76
CA LYS A 122 -33.68 -3.90 8.21
C LYS A 122 -32.69 -5.00 8.60
N SER A 123 -32.42 -5.88 7.64
CA SER A 123 -31.60 -7.07 7.83
C SER A 123 -30.85 -7.42 6.53
N TRP A 124 -29.89 -8.33 6.64
CA TRP A 124 -29.24 -8.89 5.46
C TRP A 124 -30.20 -9.62 4.51
N LYS A 125 -31.26 -10.23 5.05
CA LYS A 125 -32.27 -10.92 4.24
C LYS A 125 -32.99 -9.97 3.26
N ASP A 126 -33.17 -8.72 3.64
CA ASP A 126 -33.81 -7.72 2.80
C ASP A 126 -32.96 -7.34 1.59
N LEU A 127 -31.66 -7.66 1.63
CA LEU A 127 -30.71 -7.43 0.56
C LEU A 127 -30.62 -8.61 -0.43
N ASN A 128 -31.34 -9.69 -0.19
CA ASN A 128 -31.36 -10.81 -1.15
C ASN A 128 -31.96 -10.35 -2.51
N GLY A 129 -31.20 -10.51 -3.58
CA GLY A 129 -31.56 -10.05 -4.92
C GLY A 129 -31.44 -8.53 -5.12
N GLN A 130 -31.02 -7.74 -4.13
CA GLN A 130 -30.89 -6.29 -4.25
C GLN A 130 -29.50 -5.89 -4.73
N PRO A 131 -29.38 -4.73 -5.43
CA PRO A 131 -28.08 -4.19 -5.83
C PRO A 131 -27.18 -3.90 -4.62
N PHE A 132 -25.89 -4.20 -4.76
CA PHE A 132 -24.88 -3.90 -3.74
C PHE A 132 -23.61 -3.37 -4.39
N THR A 133 -23.00 -2.35 -3.77
CA THR A 133 -21.82 -1.65 -4.33
C THR A 133 -20.58 -1.92 -3.48
N PHE A 134 -19.49 -2.29 -4.15
CA PHE A 134 -18.17 -2.58 -3.58
C PHE A 134 -17.13 -1.57 -4.07
N HIS A 135 -15.92 -1.62 -3.51
CA HIS A 135 -14.79 -0.82 -3.99
C HIS A 135 -14.33 -1.28 -5.39
N ALA A 136 -13.82 -2.50 -5.48
CA ALA A 136 -13.35 -3.11 -6.71
C ALA A 136 -13.39 -4.64 -6.61
N ARG A 137 -13.21 -5.33 -7.75
CA ARG A 137 -13.15 -6.80 -7.78
C ARG A 137 -11.87 -7.30 -7.11
N GLY A 138 -12.00 -8.36 -6.32
CA GLY A 138 -10.86 -8.99 -5.64
C GLY A 138 -10.36 -8.23 -4.42
N THR A 139 -11.01 -7.14 -4.02
CA THR A 139 -10.60 -6.33 -2.86
C THR A 139 -11.28 -6.76 -1.57
N GLY A 140 -10.83 -6.18 -0.44
CA GLY A 140 -11.34 -6.49 0.89
C GLY A 140 -12.84 -6.25 1.06
N THR A 141 -13.40 -5.19 0.46
CA THR A 141 -14.84 -4.92 0.55
C THR A 141 -15.66 -6.00 -0.16
N GLU A 142 -15.20 -6.49 -1.31
CA GLU A 142 -15.88 -7.61 -1.98
C GLU A 142 -15.74 -8.91 -1.18
N ALA A 143 -14.57 -9.16 -0.58
CA ALA A 143 -14.35 -10.31 0.30
C ALA A 143 -15.34 -10.32 1.48
N ILE A 144 -15.48 -9.18 2.18
CA ILE A 144 -16.46 -9.01 3.27
C ILE A 144 -17.88 -9.31 2.76
N GLY A 145 -18.28 -8.74 1.63
CA GLY A 145 -19.61 -8.98 1.05
C GLY A 145 -19.86 -10.43 0.68
N ASN A 146 -18.85 -11.14 0.16
CA ASN A 146 -18.94 -12.57 -0.17
C ASN A 146 -19.13 -13.42 1.09
N ILE A 147 -18.38 -13.13 2.17
CA ILE A 147 -18.51 -13.81 3.46
C ILE A 147 -19.91 -13.58 4.03
N ILE A 148 -20.38 -12.35 4.05
CA ILE A 148 -21.73 -12.00 4.51
C ILE A 148 -22.78 -12.75 3.70
N ALA A 149 -22.71 -12.68 2.37
CA ALA A 149 -23.67 -13.35 1.49
C ALA A 149 -23.74 -14.86 1.79
N LYS A 150 -22.58 -15.50 1.97
CA LYS A 150 -22.48 -16.93 2.31
C LYS A 150 -23.07 -17.24 3.69
N ARG A 151 -22.70 -16.46 4.72
CA ARG A 151 -23.15 -16.68 6.12
C ARG A 151 -24.64 -16.43 6.27
N GLU A 152 -25.17 -15.40 5.61
CA GLU A 152 -26.57 -15.03 5.66
C GLU A 152 -27.44 -15.85 4.70
N GLY A 153 -26.84 -16.64 3.78
CA GLY A 153 -27.55 -17.41 2.75
C GLY A 153 -28.33 -16.52 1.79
N ILE A 154 -27.74 -15.40 1.36
CA ILE A 154 -28.32 -14.46 0.40
C ILE A 154 -27.44 -14.37 -0.85
N GLN A 155 -28.00 -13.81 -1.91
CA GLN A 155 -27.27 -13.41 -3.12
C GLN A 155 -27.57 -11.94 -3.40
N PHE A 156 -26.55 -11.13 -3.52
CA PHE A 156 -26.71 -9.77 -4.03
C PHE A 156 -27.13 -9.82 -5.50
N GLY A 157 -28.04 -8.95 -5.91
CA GLY A 157 -28.42 -8.77 -7.30
C GLY A 157 -27.29 -8.15 -8.13
N ASP A 158 -27.53 -6.98 -8.72
CA ASP A 158 -26.47 -6.28 -9.46
C ASP A 158 -25.32 -5.89 -8.55
N ARG A 159 -24.10 -6.35 -8.88
CA ARG A 159 -22.87 -5.98 -8.19
C ARG A 159 -22.20 -4.85 -8.95
N SER A 160 -22.12 -3.68 -8.35
CA SER A 160 -21.42 -2.53 -8.91
C SER A 160 -20.13 -2.24 -8.15
N TYR A 161 -19.21 -1.55 -8.81
CA TYR A 161 -17.89 -1.26 -8.27
C TYR A 161 -17.60 0.23 -8.41
N VAL A 162 -17.46 0.92 -7.29
CA VAL A 162 -17.17 2.36 -7.20
C VAL A 162 -15.97 2.54 -6.27
N PRO A 163 -14.77 2.79 -6.81
CA PRO A 163 -13.55 3.02 -6.04
C PRO A 163 -13.67 4.24 -5.12
N GLY A 164 -13.06 4.13 -3.93
CA GLY A 164 -13.10 5.15 -2.89
C GLY A 164 -14.41 5.15 -2.09
N SER A 165 -14.32 5.08 -0.76
CA SER A 165 -15.51 5.17 0.09
C SER A 165 -16.15 6.55 0.03
N GLU A 166 -15.36 7.61 -0.16
CA GLU A 166 -15.83 8.98 -0.36
C GLU A 166 -16.76 9.10 -1.58
N ASN A 167 -16.43 8.44 -2.69
CA ASN A 167 -17.29 8.42 -3.88
C ASN A 167 -18.59 7.66 -3.60
N ARG A 168 -18.50 6.55 -2.87
CA ARG A 168 -19.66 5.73 -2.51
C ARG A 168 -20.63 6.49 -1.60
N ILE A 169 -20.13 7.22 -0.56
CA ILE A 169 -21.04 8.00 0.29
C ILE A 169 -21.67 9.19 -0.43
N ILE A 170 -20.96 9.83 -1.37
CA ILE A 170 -21.54 10.86 -2.23
C ILE A 170 -22.70 10.29 -3.06
N ALA A 171 -22.50 9.13 -3.69
CA ALA A 171 -23.52 8.44 -4.47
C ALA A 171 -24.70 7.97 -3.60
N MET A 172 -24.44 7.55 -2.34
CA MET A 172 -25.48 7.21 -1.36
C MET A 172 -26.32 8.44 -0.99
N MET A 173 -25.68 9.56 -0.67
CA MET A 173 -26.40 10.80 -0.35
C MET A 173 -27.26 11.29 -1.53
N LYS A 174 -26.82 11.04 -2.78
CA LYS A 174 -27.59 11.33 -3.99
C LYS A 174 -28.67 10.28 -4.30
N GLY A 175 -28.79 9.20 -3.52
CA GLY A 175 -29.76 8.12 -3.74
C GLY A 175 -29.42 7.17 -4.90
N GLN A 176 -28.21 7.23 -5.44
CA GLN A 176 -27.73 6.37 -6.53
C GLN A 176 -27.29 4.98 -6.03
N ILE A 177 -26.79 4.91 -4.79
CA ILE A 177 -26.39 3.69 -4.09
C ILE A 177 -27.22 3.58 -2.81
N LYS A 178 -27.77 2.41 -2.54
CA LYS A 178 -28.57 2.13 -1.33
C LYS A 178 -27.87 1.21 -0.33
N ALA A 179 -26.83 0.47 -0.76
CA ALA A 179 -26.09 -0.46 0.08
C ALA A 179 -24.64 -0.55 -0.37
N SER A 180 -23.71 -0.44 0.58
CA SER A 180 -22.28 -0.54 0.34
C SER A 180 -21.52 -0.91 1.61
N ILE A 181 -20.23 -1.23 1.44
CA ILE A 181 -19.26 -1.44 2.53
C ILE A 181 -18.29 -0.26 2.53
N ILE A 182 -18.15 0.43 3.65
CA ILE A 182 -17.52 1.76 3.76
C ILE A 182 -16.54 1.77 4.92
N ASP A 183 -15.40 2.47 4.77
CA ASP A 183 -14.43 2.67 5.84
C ASP A 183 -15.01 3.50 7.02
N LEU A 184 -14.26 3.55 8.11
CA LEU A 184 -14.67 4.21 9.34
C LEU A 184 -14.90 5.72 9.18
N ALA A 185 -14.02 6.42 8.47
CA ALA A 185 -14.09 7.87 8.32
C ALA A 185 -15.32 8.27 7.51
N ASN A 186 -15.52 7.60 6.38
CA ASN A 186 -16.65 7.84 5.49
C ASN A 186 -17.97 7.36 6.09
N LYS A 187 -17.98 6.25 6.86
CA LYS A 187 -19.15 5.85 7.64
C LYS A 187 -19.56 6.96 8.62
N ASN A 188 -18.63 7.50 9.39
CA ASN A 188 -18.93 8.57 10.33
C ASN A 188 -19.46 9.82 9.62
N THR A 189 -18.84 10.22 8.51
CA THR A 189 -19.29 11.34 7.68
C THR A 189 -20.71 11.12 7.14
N LEU A 190 -21.03 9.91 6.66
CA LEU A 190 -22.36 9.60 6.15
C LEU A 190 -23.41 9.61 7.26
N MET A 191 -23.07 9.05 8.44
CA MET A 191 -23.98 9.06 9.59
C MET A 191 -24.23 10.48 10.12
N GLU A 192 -23.22 11.34 10.11
CA GLU A 192 -23.37 12.76 10.49
C GLU A 192 -24.30 13.52 9.51
N LYS A 193 -24.14 13.29 8.20
CA LYS A 193 -24.85 14.06 7.16
C LYS A 193 -26.20 13.48 6.74
N ALA A 194 -26.40 12.18 6.88
CA ALA A 194 -27.56 11.46 6.36
C ALA A 194 -27.95 10.25 7.23
N GLY A 195 -27.65 10.25 8.53
CA GLY A 195 -27.99 9.17 9.45
C GLY A 195 -29.50 8.97 9.68
N ASP A 196 -30.33 9.90 9.23
CA ASP A 196 -31.79 9.73 9.13
C ASP A 196 -32.22 8.76 8.03
N ARG A 197 -31.39 8.59 6.97
CA ARG A 197 -31.66 7.74 5.81
C ARG A 197 -30.92 6.42 5.83
N PHE A 198 -29.77 6.32 6.51
CA PHE A 198 -28.89 5.17 6.50
C PHE A 198 -28.65 4.59 7.91
N HIS A 199 -28.26 3.34 7.97
CA HIS A 199 -27.77 2.69 9.17
C HIS A 199 -26.74 1.60 8.86
N VAL A 200 -26.06 1.11 9.89
CA VAL A 200 -25.05 0.06 9.78
C VAL A 200 -25.69 -1.29 10.08
N LEU A 201 -25.54 -2.28 9.21
CA LEU A 201 -25.85 -3.67 9.49
C LEU A 201 -24.65 -4.35 10.18
N PRO A 202 -24.87 -5.48 10.90
CA PRO A 202 -23.79 -6.27 11.48
C PRO A 202 -22.77 -6.66 10.40
N GLY A 203 -21.50 -6.32 10.60
CA GLY A 203 -20.40 -6.58 9.68
C GLY A 203 -19.64 -7.86 10.02
N VAL A 204 -18.55 -8.06 9.27
CA VAL A 204 -17.53 -9.07 9.55
C VAL A 204 -16.35 -8.35 10.18
N SER A 205 -16.05 -8.66 11.43
CA SER A 205 -14.78 -8.26 12.03
C SER A 205 -13.69 -9.22 11.56
N SER A 206 -12.63 -8.72 10.97
CA SER A 206 -11.53 -9.54 10.50
C SER A 206 -10.18 -8.88 10.80
N PRO A 207 -9.18 -9.64 11.27
CA PRO A 207 -7.80 -9.18 11.36
C PRO A 207 -7.09 -9.21 10.00
N ALA A 208 -7.76 -9.62 8.92
CA ALA A 208 -7.16 -9.74 7.60
C ALA A 208 -6.57 -8.40 7.11
N SER A 209 -5.50 -8.52 6.35
CA SER A 209 -4.81 -7.36 5.76
C SER A 209 -5.68 -6.69 4.71
N ASP A 210 -5.62 -5.38 4.69
CA ASP A 210 -6.21 -4.53 3.67
C ASP A 210 -5.09 -3.84 2.88
N GLU A 211 -4.79 -2.57 3.13
CA GLU A 211 -3.67 -1.90 2.49
C GLU A 211 -2.34 -2.53 2.91
N THR A 212 -1.67 -3.21 1.98
CA THR A 212 -0.35 -3.79 2.19
C THR A 212 0.70 -3.12 1.32
N LEU A 213 1.93 -2.98 1.84
CA LEU A 213 3.08 -2.69 1.01
C LEU A 213 3.56 -4.01 0.39
N PHE A 214 3.65 -4.06 -0.93
CA PHE A 214 4.13 -5.24 -1.65
C PHE A 214 5.10 -4.85 -2.77
N GLY A 215 5.81 -5.79 -3.33
CA GLY A 215 6.71 -5.55 -4.45
C GLY A 215 7.05 -6.80 -5.25
N ASN A 216 7.75 -6.60 -6.36
CA ASN A 216 8.33 -7.72 -7.12
C ASN A 216 9.47 -8.35 -6.32
N VAL A 217 9.43 -9.67 -6.11
CA VAL A 217 10.38 -10.38 -5.23
C VAL A 217 11.82 -10.29 -5.71
N ASP A 218 12.06 -10.29 -7.02
CA ASP A 218 13.43 -10.21 -7.56
C ASP A 218 13.99 -8.80 -7.36
N TRP A 219 13.14 -7.78 -7.57
CA TRP A 219 13.51 -6.41 -7.27
C TRP A 219 13.77 -6.20 -5.77
N ILE A 220 12.92 -6.75 -4.89
CA ILE A 220 13.10 -6.70 -3.43
C ILE A 220 14.46 -7.26 -3.04
N LYS A 221 14.83 -8.45 -3.55
CA LYS A 221 16.12 -9.11 -3.26
C LYS A 221 17.31 -8.30 -3.77
N ALA A 222 17.17 -7.67 -4.93
CA ALA A 222 18.22 -6.84 -5.51
C ALA A 222 18.40 -5.49 -4.77
N ASN A 223 17.39 -5.06 -3.99
CA ASN A 223 17.34 -3.76 -3.32
C ASN A 223 17.07 -3.86 -1.81
N GLU A 224 17.51 -4.96 -1.17
CA GLU A 224 17.20 -5.26 0.24
C GLU A 224 17.51 -4.10 1.20
N LYS A 225 18.61 -3.41 1.00
CA LYS A 225 18.99 -2.25 1.82
C LYS A 225 17.91 -1.15 1.85
N GLN A 226 17.39 -0.79 0.69
CA GLN A 226 16.36 0.25 0.57
C GLN A 226 15.03 -0.24 1.13
N VAL A 227 14.69 -1.51 0.84
CA VAL A 227 13.49 -2.16 1.37
C VAL A 227 13.53 -2.24 2.90
N ASP A 228 14.68 -2.56 3.49
CA ASP A 228 14.86 -2.59 4.94
C ASP A 228 14.64 -1.21 5.57
N ILE A 229 15.15 -0.14 4.96
CA ILE A 229 14.93 1.22 5.44
C ILE A 229 13.43 1.55 5.38
N ILE A 230 12.77 1.30 4.23
CA ILE A 230 11.33 1.56 4.06
C ILE A 230 10.52 0.80 5.12
N VAL A 231 10.68 -0.52 5.20
CA VAL A 231 9.91 -1.36 6.14
C VAL A 231 10.20 -0.99 7.60
N THR A 232 11.44 -0.57 7.91
CA THR A 232 11.80 -0.10 9.25
C THR A 232 11.07 1.20 9.60
N GLU A 233 10.99 2.17 8.68
CA GLU A 233 10.28 3.43 8.96
C GLU A 233 8.75 3.22 9.03
N PHE A 234 8.19 2.29 8.24
CA PHE A 234 6.81 1.85 8.42
C PHE A 234 6.60 1.24 9.82
N ALA A 235 7.40 0.26 10.21
CA ALA A 235 7.29 -0.40 11.52
C ALA A 235 7.46 0.60 12.68
N ARG A 236 8.39 1.54 12.58
CA ARG A 236 8.62 2.60 13.57
C ARG A 236 7.41 3.52 13.71
N LEU A 237 6.90 4.04 12.59
CA LEU A 237 5.75 4.94 12.59
C LEU A 237 4.50 4.25 13.13
N TRP A 238 4.25 2.98 12.77
CA TRP A 238 3.13 2.19 13.31
C TRP A 238 3.25 1.95 14.82
N ALA A 239 4.48 1.74 15.30
CA ALA A 239 4.71 1.62 16.74
C ALA A 239 4.50 2.94 17.49
N GLU A 240 4.96 4.07 16.94
CA GLU A 240 4.75 5.41 17.48
C GLU A 240 3.26 5.77 17.46
N MET A 241 2.55 5.51 16.37
CA MET A 241 1.12 5.79 16.22
C MET A 241 0.27 4.96 17.20
N ALA A 242 0.67 3.73 17.50
CA ALA A 242 -0.01 2.92 18.51
C ALA A 242 0.14 3.49 19.94
N ALA A 243 1.25 4.17 20.22
CA ALA A 243 1.49 4.83 21.51
C ALA A 243 0.87 6.25 21.57
N ASP A 244 0.96 7.00 20.47
CA ASP A 244 0.43 8.36 20.33
C ASP A 244 -0.05 8.61 18.89
N PRO A 245 -1.35 8.41 18.60
CA PRO A 245 -1.90 8.61 17.25
C PRO A 245 -1.72 10.04 16.72
N SER A 246 -1.50 11.05 17.58
CA SER A 246 -1.29 12.44 17.16
C SER A 246 0.03 12.64 16.42
N VAL A 247 0.93 11.65 16.43
CA VAL A 247 2.18 11.68 15.65
C VAL A 247 1.90 11.90 14.17
N ILE A 248 0.82 11.32 13.64
CA ILE A 248 0.49 11.45 12.21
C ILE A 248 0.20 12.92 11.85
N GLU A 249 -0.58 13.64 12.65
CA GLU A 249 -0.85 15.06 12.38
C GLU A 249 0.41 15.91 12.50
N ARG A 250 1.25 15.68 13.51
CA ARG A 250 2.54 16.40 13.64
C ARG A 250 3.44 16.16 12.42
N GLU A 251 3.57 14.92 11.98
CA GLU A 251 4.39 14.55 10.84
C GLU A 251 3.81 15.07 9.51
N ARG A 252 2.49 15.05 9.36
CA ARG A 252 1.78 15.61 8.21
C ARG A 252 2.07 17.10 8.07
N VAL A 253 1.88 17.86 9.15
CA VAL A 253 2.12 19.31 9.18
C VAL A 253 3.59 19.62 8.89
N LYS A 254 4.53 18.92 9.55
CA LYS A 254 5.97 19.09 9.35
C LYS A 254 6.38 18.94 7.88
N ARG A 255 5.70 18.04 7.13
CA ARG A 255 6.02 17.74 5.72
C ARG A 255 5.09 18.43 4.74
N ASN A 256 4.18 19.26 5.22
CA ASN A 256 3.19 19.96 4.39
C ASN A 256 2.36 19.02 3.49
N LEU A 257 2.07 17.79 3.97
CA LEU A 257 1.25 16.84 3.25
C LEU A 257 -0.23 17.20 3.34
N MET A 258 -0.99 16.97 2.26
CA MET A 258 -2.42 17.26 2.16
C MET A 258 -2.76 18.76 2.38
N ALA A 259 -1.83 19.68 2.16
CA ALA A 259 -2.04 21.11 2.46
C ALA A 259 -3.16 21.77 1.62
N ASP A 260 -3.50 21.18 0.51
CA ASP A 260 -4.57 21.57 -0.41
C ASP A 260 -5.97 21.02 -0.01
N GLN A 261 -6.01 20.15 1.00
CA GLN A 261 -7.28 19.57 1.45
C GLN A 261 -8.12 20.58 2.25
N PRO A 262 -9.46 20.46 2.22
CA PRO A 262 -10.35 21.29 3.01
C PRO A 262 -10.02 21.26 4.51
N LYS A 263 -10.14 22.40 5.19
CA LYS A 263 -9.83 22.50 6.63
C LYS A 263 -10.63 21.50 7.47
N GLU A 264 -11.85 21.20 7.08
CA GLU A 264 -12.72 20.21 7.73
C GLU A 264 -12.13 18.80 7.69
N VAL A 265 -11.39 18.46 6.63
CA VAL A 265 -10.67 17.18 6.52
C VAL A 265 -9.46 17.18 7.43
N LEU A 266 -8.65 18.26 7.36
CA LEU A 266 -7.41 18.37 8.13
C LEU A 266 -7.64 18.36 9.64
N THR A 267 -8.71 19.00 10.13
CA THR A 267 -9.05 19.01 11.57
C THR A 267 -9.47 17.63 12.11
N LYS A 268 -9.82 16.69 11.24
CA LYS A 268 -10.25 15.34 11.63
C LYS A 268 -9.10 14.31 11.64
N VAL A 269 -7.90 14.65 11.18
CA VAL A 269 -6.79 13.68 11.07
C VAL A 269 -6.46 13.04 12.42
N THR A 270 -6.21 13.81 13.47
CA THR A 270 -5.89 13.24 14.79
C THR A 270 -7.00 12.35 15.33
N SER A 271 -8.26 12.79 15.23
CA SER A 271 -9.41 12.00 15.71
C SER A 271 -9.60 10.72 14.91
N PHE A 272 -9.36 10.77 13.60
CA PHE A 272 -9.37 9.56 12.75
C PHE A 272 -8.34 8.55 13.23
N TYR A 273 -7.06 8.93 13.37
CA TYR A 273 -6.02 7.99 13.80
C TYR A 273 -6.23 7.50 15.23
N THR A 274 -6.72 8.32 16.14
CA THR A 274 -7.09 7.92 17.51
C THR A 274 -8.16 6.83 17.49
N THR A 275 -9.22 7.05 16.74
CA THR A 275 -10.32 6.08 16.64
C THR A 275 -9.88 4.81 15.90
N SER A 276 -9.19 4.95 14.77
CA SER A 276 -8.73 3.83 13.95
C SER A 276 -7.73 2.94 14.67
N THR A 277 -6.83 3.51 15.47
CA THR A 277 -5.91 2.74 16.33
C THR A 277 -6.67 1.97 17.39
N LYS A 278 -7.67 2.60 18.04
CA LYS A 278 -8.53 1.95 19.03
C LYS A 278 -9.34 0.81 18.43
N GLU A 279 -9.86 0.99 17.22
CA GLU A 279 -10.62 -0.03 16.48
C GLU A 279 -9.71 -1.12 15.88
N GLY A 280 -8.38 -0.99 15.99
CA GLY A 280 -7.41 -1.98 15.52
C GLY A 280 -7.20 -1.98 14.01
N ILE A 281 -7.54 -0.89 13.32
CA ILE A 281 -7.30 -0.73 11.87
C ILE A 281 -5.79 -0.72 11.60
N PHE A 282 -5.03 0.01 12.42
CA PHE A 282 -3.56 0.06 12.33
C PHE A 282 -2.93 -0.90 13.34
N ALA A 283 -2.39 -2.01 12.85
CA ALA A 283 -1.74 -3.00 13.71
C ALA A 283 -0.25 -2.67 13.90
N PRO A 284 0.22 -2.42 15.13
CA PRO A 284 1.61 -1.98 15.38
C PRO A 284 2.68 -2.99 14.97
N GLY A 285 2.28 -4.22 14.70
CA GLY A 285 3.20 -5.28 14.29
C GLY A 285 3.53 -5.32 12.80
N GLY A 286 2.76 -4.65 11.94
CA GLY A 286 2.99 -4.62 10.48
C GLY A 286 2.81 -5.96 9.75
N GLY A 287 2.13 -6.95 10.36
CA GLY A 287 1.88 -8.24 9.74
C GLY A 287 2.72 -9.39 10.31
N GLY A 288 3.13 -10.32 9.44
CA GLY A 288 3.94 -11.49 9.81
C GLY A 288 3.28 -12.82 9.47
N ALA A 289 3.92 -13.93 9.84
CA ALA A 289 3.47 -15.28 9.46
C ALA A 289 2.06 -15.62 9.99
N ASP A 290 1.72 -15.21 11.21
CA ASP A 290 0.40 -15.49 11.79
C ASP A 290 -0.70 -14.64 11.14
N VAL A 291 -0.39 -13.39 10.78
CA VAL A 291 -1.29 -12.54 9.99
C VAL A 291 -1.52 -13.16 8.62
N ALA A 292 -0.46 -13.63 7.94
CA ALA A 292 -0.60 -14.29 6.65
C ALA A 292 -1.54 -15.50 6.70
N LYS A 293 -1.47 -16.32 7.77
CA LYS A 293 -2.39 -17.46 7.96
C LYS A 293 -3.84 -17.00 8.16
N SER A 294 -4.06 -15.95 8.96
CA SER A 294 -5.38 -15.35 9.15
C SER A 294 -5.93 -14.77 7.83
N ASP A 295 -5.06 -14.17 7.02
CA ASP A 295 -5.41 -13.67 5.69
C ASP A 295 -5.83 -14.82 4.78
N PHE A 296 -5.12 -15.95 4.81
CA PHE A 296 -5.49 -17.14 4.02
C PHE A 296 -6.88 -17.67 4.41
N GLU A 297 -7.16 -17.79 5.71
CA GLU A 297 -8.47 -18.23 6.19
C GLU A 297 -9.58 -17.30 5.69
N PHE A 298 -9.39 -15.99 5.85
CA PHE A 298 -10.35 -14.99 5.43
C PHE A 298 -10.59 -14.99 3.91
N TYR A 299 -9.52 -14.94 3.12
CA TYR A 299 -9.64 -14.85 1.65
C TYR A 299 -10.09 -16.16 0.99
N VAL A 300 -9.82 -17.32 1.63
CA VAL A 300 -10.40 -18.61 1.22
C VAL A 300 -11.90 -18.66 1.54
N GLU A 301 -12.33 -18.21 2.73
CA GLU A 301 -13.75 -18.11 3.07
C GLU A 301 -14.50 -17.19 2.11
N ALA A 302 -13.88 -16.08 1.73
CA ALA A 302 -14.39 -15.10 0.76
C ALA A 302 -14.43 -15.61 -0.68
N GLY A 303 -13.81 -16.77 -0.98
CA GLY A 303 -13.71 -17.32 -2.33
C GLY A 303 -12.72 -16.59 -3.24
N GLN A 304 -11.84 -15.76 -2.67
CA GLN A 304 -10.80 -15.03 -3.41
C GLN A 304 -9.47 -15.81 -3.49
N LEU A 305 -9.22 -16.70 -2.54
CA LEU A 305 -8.15 -17.70 -2.60
C LEU A 305 -8.73 -19.11 -2.72
N GLN A 306 -8.00 -19.99 -3.41
CA GLN A 306 -8.38 -21.36 -3.63
C GLN A 306 -7.58 -22.33 -2.75
N GLY A 307 -8.17 -23.49 -2.47
CA GLY A 307 -7.61 -24.54 -1.64
C GLY A 307 -7.91 -24.35 -0.15
N PRO A 308 -7.56 -25.36 0.69
CA PRO A 308 -7.62 -25.17 2.13
C PRO A 308 -6.59 -24.14 2.58
N ALA A 309 -6.96 -23.21 3.45
CA ALA A 309 -6.06 -22.17 3.97
C ALA A 309 -4.75 -22.75 4.54
N ALA A 310 -4.84 -23.87 5.25
CA ALA A 310 -3.70 -24.57 5.84
C ALA A 310 -2.68 -25.12 4.82
N SER A 311 -3.04 -25.26 3.54
CA SER A 311 -2.13 -25.67 2.48
C SER A 311 -1.36 -24.53 1.84
N LEU A 312 -1.73 -23.28 2.10
CA LEU A 312 -1.08 -22.11 1.54
C LEU A 312 0.22 -21.82 2.32
N LYS A 313 1.28 -21.53 1.58
CA LYS A 313 2.60 -21.26 2.16
C LYS A 313 2.79 -19.76 2.30
N VAL A 314 3.23 -19.33 3.47
CA VAL A 314 3.49 -17.90 3.76
C VAL A 314 4.47 -17.30 2.75
N ASP A 315 5.56 -18.03 2.43
CA ASP A 315 6.60 -17.55 1.51
C ASP A 315 6.14 -17.37 0.05
N ASP A 316 4.99 -17.95 -0.33
CA ASP A 316 4.40 -17.71 -1.64
C ASP A 316 3.72 -16.33 -1.74
N PHE A 317 3.40 -15.71 -0.59
CA PHE A 317 2.68 -14.43 -0.51
C PHE A 317 3.47 -13.33 0.18
N TRP A 318 4.31 -13.66 1.17
CA TRP A 318 5.06 -12.72 1.98
C TRP A 318 6.57 -12.90 1.82
N TYR A 319 7.30 -11.79 1.93
CA TYR A 319 8.76 -11.77 2.09
C TYR A 319 9.08 -11.15 3.45
N LEU A 320 9.18 -11.99 4.48
CA LEU A 320 9.20 -11.58 5.89
C LEU A 320 10.52 -10.99 6.37
N GLY A 321 11.65 -11.29 5.70
CA GLY A 321 12.98 -10.89 6.15
C GLY A 321 13.11 -9.40 6.51
N PRO A 322 12.67 -8.45 5.67
CA PRO A 322 12.71 -7.02 5.99
C PRO A 322 11.89 -6.67 7.24
N LEU A 323 10.70 -7.26 7.42
CA LEU A 323 9.87 -7.00 8.59
C LEU A 323 10.50 -7.52 9.89
N GLU A 324 11.11 -8.69 9.85
CA GLU A 324 11.81 -9.27 11.00
C GLU A 324 13.02 -8.41 11.39
N ARG A 325 13.81 -7.96 10.41
CA ARG A 325 14.91 -7.02 10.65
C ARG A 325 14.44 -5.68 11.20
N ALA A 326 13.33 -5.15 10.66
CA ALA A 326 12.73 -3.91 11.13
C ALA A 326 12.27 -4.00 12.58
N ARG A 327 11.59 -5.08 12.97
CA ARG A 327 11.17 -5.31 14.37
C ARG A 327 12.35 -5.36 15.31
N LYS A 328 13.39 -6.10 14.96
CA LYS A 328 14.64 -6.13 15.75
C LYS A 328 15.27 -4.74 15.88
N ALA A 329 15.28 -3.94 14.81
CA ALA A 329 15.83 -2.59 14.81
C ALA A 329 15.07 -1.59 15.68
N ILE A 330 13.76 -1.82 15.93
CA ILE A 330 12.91 -0.99 16.81
C ILE A 330 12.71 -1.59 18.21
N GLY A 331 13.41 -2.70 18.55
CA GLY A 331 13.33 -3.34 19.86
C GLY A 331 12.05 -4.16 20.11
N LYS A 332 11.49 -4.75 19.06
CA LYS A 332 10.27 -5.59 19.12
C LYS A 332 10.52 -7.00 18.58
#